data_bacc7aa25e3b1561723660d6c2573da1
#
_entry.id   bacc7aa25e3b1561723660d6c2573da1
#
_cell.length_a   1.000
_cell.length_b   1.000
_cell.length_c   1.000
_cell.angle_alpha   90.00
_cell.angle_beta   90.00
_cell.angle_gamma   90.00
#
_symmetry.space_group_name_H-M   'P 1'
#
loop_
_entity.id
_entity.type
_entity.pdbx_description
1 polymer ?
#
loop_
_entity_poly.entity_id
_entity_poly.type
_entity_poly.pdbx_seq_one_letter_code
_entity_poly.pdbx_strand_id
1 'polypeptide(L)'
;MTFSRQFTCLLALASTMAAIATANAQTFVQLSRRLPANANATIVVNATALYDSPLGKKENWRARFADSAESSPLMLPPGTERAVLAAELDIASLRPQWEAAVMALSVDPTPQQIAAKHGGLVDDIGSTPAIWLPPDICVVKFAPKLFGLLTEANRQEATRWLAAATDKTEAPLSPYLEQSVSYADTAGTQMILAVDLAGALRSDAIRAQVASSKILDPLDEAATAKLFAGLQGVKFGVIVNDKLNGKLQFDFAGDASSLSAVAKPLALAIVSAAGAMLPEFNDWKAEAKGTSLSLEGELTPSGLRRIFSLLSIDASVVHDDAPAPQAAAPAAKTPPPTEEELAAKASLRYFKAVDKYIEDSKNLNRADSIQQAALWLENFARRIDNLPKRNVDPDLIKFGAYVSQTFRYVVDQAYGIEDTLASMQEPQQPVTYQEAYVPTFYTMNYGGYFMRQYAPYYNATYDNNAYNQKLQKDSDAVYKMQQEAQSTLAELQKNTQTVRKNLTEKYKLNF
;
A
#
# COMPACT_ATOMS: atom_id res chain seq x y z
N MET A 1 47.19 -55.79 -4.88
CA MET A 1 46.48 -54.93 -3.88
C MET A 1 46.69 -53.44 -4.16
N THR A 2 46.55 -52.96 -5.40
CA THR A 2 46.83 -51.55 -5.75
C THR A 2 45.72 -50.91 -6.59
N PHE A 3 44.63 -51.59 -6.87
CA PHE A 3 43.52 -51.08 -7.67
C PHE A 3 42.38 -50.46 -6.87
N SER A 4 42.35 -50.62 -5.55
CA SER A 4 41.23 -50.16 -4.71
C SER A 4 41.38 -48.72 -4.17
N ARG A 5 42.58 -48.10 -4.21
CA ARG A 5 42.80 -46.75 -3.65
C ARG A 5 42.57 -45.60 -4.66
N GLN A 6 42.57 -45.87 -5.94
CA GLN A 6 42.34 -44.83 -6.94
C GLN A 6 40.83 -44.53 -7.21
N PHE A 7 39.97 -45.53 -6.94
CA PHE A 7 38.53 -45.34 -7.11
C PHE A 7 37.87 -44.53 -5.96
N THR A 8 38.46 -44.58 -4.77
CA THR A 8 37.94 -43.84 -3.62
C THR A 8 38.30 -42.35 -3.70
N CYS A 9 39.38 -41.96 -4.32
CA CYS A 9 39.74 -40.56 -4.54
C CYS A 9 38.90 -39.88 -5.63
N LEU A 10 38.48 -40.60 -6.66
CA LEU A 10 37.63 -40.03 -7.75
C LEU A 10 36.18 -39.82 -7.31
N LEU A 11 35.64 -40.65 -6.40
CA LEU A 11 34.33 -40.43 -5.83
C LEU A 11 34.31 -39.28 -4.81
N ALA A 12 35.41 -39.02 -4.10
CA ALA A 12 35.52 -37.89 -3.17
C ALA A 12 35.66 -36.55 -3.90
N LEU A 13 36.31 -36.51 -5.09
CA LEU A 13 36.35 -35.29 -5.91
C LEU A 13 35.03 -35.00 -6.62
N ALA A 14 34.24 -36.00 -7.00
CA ALA A 14 32.93 -35.81 -7.61
C ALA A 14 31.88 -35.30 -6.59
N SER A 15 32.00 -35.72 -5.34
CA SER A 15 31.10 -35.22 -4.27
C SER A 15 31.40 -33.79 -3.81
N THR A 16 32.64 -33.31 -3.95
CA THR A 16 33.01 -31.93 -3.63
C THR A 16 32.68 -30.94 -4.76
N MET A 17 32.58 -31.38 -6.01
CA MET A 17 32.14 -30.50 -7.11
C MET A 17 30.64 -30.32 -7.22
N ALA A 18 29.83 -31.24 -6.69
CA ALA A 18 28.36 -31.09 -6.62
C ALA A 18 27.90 -30.12 -5.54
N ALA A 19 28.76 -29.74 -4.58
CA ALA A 19 28.42 -28.83 -3.48
C ALA A 19 28.72 -27.34 -3.80
N ILE A 20 29.22 -27.01 -4.98
CA ILE A 20 29.59 -25.62 -5.32
C ILE A 20 28.57 -24.90 -6.23
N ALA A 21 27.50 -25.56 -6.64
CA ALA A 21 26.55 -25.01 -7.61
C ALA A 21 25.14 -24.72 -7.06
N THR A 22 24.95 -24.65 -5.74
CA THR A 22 23.79 -23.94 -5.21
C THR A 22 24.26 -22.54 -4.77
N ALA A 23 24.28 -21.60 -5.70
CA ALA A 23 24.14 -20.21 -5.33
C ALA A 23 22.88 -20.15 -4.46
N ASN A 24 23.06 -20.06 -3.12
CA ASN A 24 21.97 -20.01 -2.16
C ASN A 24 21.11 -18.77 -2.49
N ALA A 25 20.07 -18.94 -3.29
CA ALA A 25 19.05 -17.93 -3.43
C ALA A 25 18.52 -17.66 -2.01
N GLN A 26 18.73 -16.43 -1.51
CA GLN A 26 18.31 -16.08 -0.16
C GLN A 26 16.82 -16.31 -0.01
N THR A 27 16.41 -16.99 1.06
CA THR A 27 15.00 -17.22 1.37
C THR A 27 14.36 -15.90 1.83
N PHE A 28 13.03 -15.80 1.72
CA PHE A 28 12.31 -14.64 2.23
C PHE A 28 12.47 -14.50 3.76
N VAL A 29 12.52 -15.62 4.48
CA VAL A 29 12.84 -15.62 5.91
C VAL A 29 14.23 -15.03 6.20
N GLN A 30 15.23 -15.28 5.36
CA GLN A 30 16.56 -14.69 5.52
C GLN A 30 16.56 -13.18 5.22
N LEU A 31 15.77 -12.74 4.25
CA LEU A 31 15.59 -11.32 3.94
C LEU A 31 14.86 -10.60 5.07
N SER A 32 13.77 -11.19 5.57
CA SER A 32 12.94 -10.56 6.61
C SER A 32 13.68 -10.32 7.93
N ARG A 33 14.68 -11.14 8.26
CA ARG A 33 15.54 -10.95 9.45
C ARG A 33 16.38 -9.67 9.42
N ARG A 34 16.40 -8.95 8.31
CA ARG A 34 17.10 -7.68 8.16
C ARG A 34 16.17 -6.47 8.15
N LEU A 35 14.88 -6.67 8.34
CA LEU A 35 13.91 -5.58 8.43
C LEU A 35 14.00 -4.88 9.79
N PRO A 36 13.54 -3.63 9.89
CA PRO A 36 13.35 -2.99 11.19
C PRO A 36 12.33 -3.76 12.03
N ALA A 37 12.46 -3.68 13.36
CA ALA A 37 11.46 -4.17 14.29
C ALA A 37 10.17 -3.33 14.24
N ASN A 38 9.08 -3.86 14.83
CA ASN A 38 7.76 -3.21 14.94
C ASN A 38 6.97 -3.06 13.63
N ALA A 39 7.37 -3.74 12.56
CA ALA A 39 6.51 -3.81 11.38
C ALA A 39 5.19 -4.52 11.73
N ASN A 40 4.07 -3.93 11.29
CA ASN A 40 2.75 -4.56 11.33
C ASN A 40 2.20 -4.88 9.93
N ALA A 41 2.95 -4.56 8.88
CA ALA A 41 2.62 -4.93 7.52
C ALA A 41 3.85 -5.42 6.76
N THR A 42 3.66 -6.41 5.87
CA THR A 42 4.72 -6.91 4.97
C THR A 42 4.19 -7.18 3.57
N ILE A 43 5.07 -7.00 2.56
CA ILE A 43 4.86 -7.53 1.21
C ILE A 43 6.06 -8.39 0.85
N VAL A 44 5.79 -9.62 0.45
CA VAL A 44 6.78 -10.56 -0.09
C VAL A 44 6.60 -10.67 -1.58
N VAL A 45 7.68 -10.54 -2.35
CA VAL A 45 7.64 -10.60 -3.81
C VAL A 45 8.73 -11.53 -4.34
N ASN A 46 8.30 -12.58 -5.04
CA ASN A 46 9.17 -13.43 -5.85
C ASN A 46 9.14 -12.94 -7.31
N ALA A 47 9.96 -11.92 -7.60
CA ALA A 47 9.98 -11.30 -8.92
C ALA A 47 10.47 -12.27 -10.02
N THR A 48 11.41 -13.16 -9.70
CA THR A 48 11.86 -14.20 -10.63
C THR A 48 10.70 -15.11 -11.04
N ALA A 49 9.95 -15.65 -10.06
CA ALA A 49 8.83 -16.54 -10.35
C ALA A 49 7.69 -15.80 -11.08
N LEU A 50 7.50 -14.51 -10.79
CA LEU A 50 6.53 -13.67 -11.50
C LEU A 50 6.89 -13.50 -12.98
N TYR A 51 8.14 -13.12 -13.28
CA TYR A 51 8.60 -12.91 -14.66
C TYR A 51 8.68 -14.22 -15.46
N ASP A 52 8.93 -15.34 -14.78
CA ASP A 52 8.99 -16.66 -15.39
C ASP A 52 7.63 -17.35 -15.51
N SER A 53 6.56 -16.75 -14.97
CA SER A 53 5.19 -17.24 -15.13
C SER A 53 4.76 -17.28 -16.61
N PRO A 54 3.76 -18.10 -16.97
CA PRO A 54 3.24 -18.13 -18.35
C PRO A 54 2.80 -16.75 -18.84
N LEU A 55 2.07 -15.99 -18.03
CA LEU A 55 1.64 -14.63 -18.36
C LEU A 55 2.84 -13.67 -18.46
N GLY A 56 3.79 -13.74 -17.53
CA GLY A 56 5.00 -12.90 -17.55
C GLY A 56 5.83 -13.09 -18.80
N LYS A 57 5.96 -14.33 -19.27
CA LYS A 57 6.64 -14.67 -20.53
C LYS A 57 5.84 -14.20 -21.75
N LYS A 58 4.52 -14.45 -21.78
CA LYS A 58 3.63 -14.03 -22.86
C LYS A 58 3.64 -12.51 -23.06
N GLU A 59 3.58 -11.77 -21.98
CA GLU A 59 3.59 -10.30 -21.99
C GLU A 59 5.00 -9.70 -22.03
N ASN A 60 6.05 -10.54 -22.05
CA ASN A 60 7.45 -10.16 -22.04
C ASN A 60 7.80 -9.15 -20.91
N TRP A 61 7.33 -9.42 -19.71
CA TRP A 61 7.48 -8.51 -18.56
C TRP A 61 8.94 -8.25 -18.24
N ARG A 62 9.81 -9.26 -18.27
CA ARG A 62 11.23 -9.10 -17.96
C ARG A 62 11.89 -8.03 -18.85
N ALA A 63 11.64 -8.03 -20.16
CA ALA A 63 12.19 -7.03 -21.07
C ALA A 63 11.48 -5.68 -20.95
N ARG A 64 10.14 -5.68 -20.80
CA ARG A 64 9.38 -4.44 -20.67
C ARG A 64 9.72 -3.65 -19.40
N PHE A 65 10.09 -4.34 -18.32
CA PHE A 65 10.39 -3.75 -17.02
C PHE A 65 11.91 -3.66 -16.74
N ALA A 66 12.75 -4.08 -17.69
CA ALA A 66 14.21 -4.02 -17.55
C ALA A 66 14.72 -2.58 -17.47
N ASP A 67 14.04 -1.64 -18.13
CA ASP A 67 14.51 -0.26 -18.27
C ASP A 67 13.96 0.70 -17.20
N SER A 68 12.89 0.33 -16.48
CA SER A 68 12.23 1.22 -15.52
C SER A 68 11.41 0.45 -14.48
N ALA A 69 11.64 0.77 -13.20
CA ALA A 69 10.85 0.26 -12.09
C ALA A 69 9.39 0.73 -12.17
N GLU A 70 9.17 1.97 -12.66
CA GLU A 70 7.85 2.59 -12.74
C GLU A 70 6.94 1.92 -13.77
N SER A 71 7.51 1.29 -14.79
CA SER A 71 6.74 0.50 -15.76
C SER A 71 6.38 -0.89 -15.25
N SER A 72 7.04 -1.35 -14.16
CA SER A 72 6.73 -2.63 -13.52
C SER A 72 5.44 -2.53 -12.70
N PRO A 73 4.54 -3.54 -12.76
CA PRO A 73 3.39 -3.60 -11.87
C PRO A 73 3.77 -3.72 -10.39
N LEU A 74 5.01 -4.13 -10.09
CA LEU A 74 5.54 -4.32 -8.75
C LEU A 74 6.29 -3.10 -8.20
N MET A 75 6.65 -2.15 -9.08
CA MET A 75 7.44 -0.96 -8.73
C MET A 75 8.76 -1.28 -8.00
N LEU A 76 9.34 -2.42 -8.31
CA LEU A 76 10.65 -2.87 -7.80
C LEU A 76 11.76 -2.50 -8.79
N PRO A 77 13.02 -2.33 -8.32
CA PRO A 77 14.15 -2.11 -9.21
C PRO A 77 14.25 -3.20 -10.27
N PRO A 78 14.58 -2.86 -11.51
CA PRO A 78 14.97 -3.85 -12.48
C PRO A 78 16.12 -4.71 -11.94
N GLY A 79 16.05 -6.01 -12.22
CA GLY A 79 17.02 -6.97 -11.66
C GLY A 79 16.69 -7.47 -10.26
N THR A 80 15.59 -7.04 -9.64
CA THR A 80 15.11 -7.66 -8.40
C THR A 80 14.73 -9.12 -8.65
N GLU A 81 15.30 -10.01 -7.85
CA GLU A 81 14.97 -11.44 -7.85
C GLU A 81 13.94 -11.75 -6.76
N ARG A 82 14.18 -11.24 -5.56
CA ARG A 82 13.32 -11.40 -4.38
C ARG A 82 13.32 -10.13 -3.57
N ALA A 83 12.19 -9.79 -2.98
CA ALA A 83 12.05 -8.64 -2.08
C ALA A 83 11.11 -8.97 -0.92
N VAL A 84 11.44 -8.45 0.26
CA VAL A 84 10.52 -8.34 1.39
C VAL A 84 10.47 -6.86 1.79
N LEU A 85 9.27 -6.31 1.73
CA LEU A 85 8.97 -4.95 2.17
C LEU A 85 8.25 -5.03 3.50
N ALA A 86 8.46 -4.06 4.36
CA ALA A 86 7.77 -3.96 5.65
C ALA A 86 7.44 -2.51 5.96
N ALA A 87 6.41 -2.30 6.74
CA ALA A 87 6.01 -0.98 7.21
C ALA A 87 5.40 -1.06 8.60
N GLU A 88 5.47 0.05 9.33
CA GLU A 88 4.61 0.33 10.46
C GLU A 88 3.45 1.21 9.96
N LEU A 89 2.27 0.61 9.82
CA LEU A 89 1.06 1.31 9.37
C LEU A 89 0.28 1.82 10.58
N ASP A 90 -0.17 3.05 10.51
CA ASP A 90 -1.30 3.50 11.31
C ASP A 90 -2.56 2.78 10.77
N ILE A 91 -3.15 1.92 11.58
CA ILE A 91 -4.27 1.07 11.15
C ILE A 91 -5.54 1.89 10.84
N ALA A 92 -5.72 3.05 11.48
CA ALA A 92 -6.91 3.87 11.24
C ALA A 92 -6.85 4.59 9.89
N SER A 93 -5.67 5.07 9.49
CA SER A 93 -5.48 5.83 8.26
C SER A 93 -4.80 5.03 7.13
N LEU A 94 -4.31 3.84 7.42
CA LEU A 94 -3.45 3.00 6.55
C LEU A 94 -2.20 3.75 6.03
N ARG A 95 -1.74 4.79 6.75
CA ARG A 95 -0.54 5.54 6.41
C ARG A 95 0.69 4.91 7.06
N PRO A 96 1.77 4.69 6.31
CA PRO A 96 3.01 4.21 6.89
C PRO A 96 3.67 5.34 7.70
N GLN A 97 4.18 4.99 8.88
CA GLN A 97 5.07 5.84 9.68
C GLN A 97 6.51 5.70 9.20
N TRP A 98 6.90 4.51 8.79
CA TRP A 98 8.12 4.20 8.06
C TRP A 98 7.88 3.00 7.16
N GLU A 99 8.70 2.88 6.12
CA GLU A 99 8.72 1.74 5.22
C GLU A 99 10.16 1.29 5.00
N ALA A 100 10.37 -0.01 4.93
CA ALA A 100 11.67 -0.61 4.64
C ALA A 100 11.53 -1.74 3.61
N ALA A 101 12.60 -1.95 2.83
CA ALA A 101 12.70 -3.08 1.92
C ALA A 101 14.05 -3.79 2.07
N VAL A 102 14.07 -5.10 1.95
CA VAL A 102 15.29 -5.88 1.78
C VAL A 102 15.17 -6.68 0.49
N MET A 103 16.12 -6.51 -0.41
CA MET A 103 16.05 -7.00 -1.78
C MET A 103 17.30 -7.76 -2.18
N ALA A 104 17.12 -8.92 -2.82
CA ALA A 104 18.14 -9.62 -3.55
C ALA A 104 18.06 -9.24 -5.03
N LEU A 105 19.17 -8.78 -5.61
CA LEU A 105 19.25 -8.30 -6.98
C LEU A 105 20.12 -9.23 -7.83
N SER A 106 19.87 -9.30 -9.14
CA SER A 106 20.76 -9.93 -10.11
C SER A 106 22.02 -9.09 -10.40
N VAL A 107 21.93 -7.77 -10.21
CA VAL A 107 23.01 -6.77 -10.36
C VAL A 107 23.60 -6.38 -9.01
N ASP A 108 24.81 -5.81 -9.01
CA ASP A 108 25.52 -5.42 -7.80
C ASP A 108 26.08 -3.98 -7.90
N PRO A 109 25.21 -2.94 -7.92
CA PRO A 109 25.65 -1.55 -7.98
C PRO A 109 26.51 -1.19 -6.77
N THR A 110 27.48 -0.30 -6.98
CA THR A 110 28.26 0.24 -5.86
C THR A 110 27.51 1.37 -5.15
N PRO A 111 27.77 1.63 -3.85
CA PRO A 111 27.19 2.77 -3.15
C PRO A 111 27.41 4.10 -3.89
N GLN A 112 28.58 4.29 -4.50
CA GLN A 112 28.92 5.49 -5.26
C GLN A 112 28.08 5.64 -6.53
N GLN A 113 27.79 4.53 -7.24
CA GLN A 113 26.92 4.53 -8.42
C GLN A 113 25.50 4.93 -8.04
N ILE A 114 24.94 4.38 -6.96
CA ILE A 114 23.62 4.71 -6.47
C ILE A 114 23.56 6.20 -6.07
N ALA A 115 24.52 6.66 -5.24
CA ALA A 115 24.58 8.05 -4.81
C ALA A 115 24.72 9.04 -5.98
N ALA A 116 25.61 8.76 -6.92
CA ALA A 116 25.82 9.60 -8.09
C ALA A 116 24.58 9.68 -8.98
N LYS A 117 23.82 8.59 -9.10
CA LYS A 117 22.61 8.52 -9.92
C LYS A 117 21.46 9.31 -9.34
N HIS A 118 21.28 9.25 -8.02
CA HIS A 118 20.12 9.83 -7.33
C HIS A 118 20.42 11.13 -6.58
N GLY A 119 21.62 11.69 -6.75
CA GLY A 119 21.99 12.95 -6.09
C GLY A 119 22.21 12.81 -4.58
N GLY A 120 22.60 11.62 -4.14
CA GLY A 120 22.82 11.30 -2.75
C GLY A 120 24.25 11.43 -2.29
N LEU A 121 24.47 11.13 -0.99
CA LEU A 121 25.76 11.11 -0.34
C LEU A 121 26.04 9.72 0.22
N VAL A 122 27.29 9.25 0.06
CA VAL A 122 27.75 8.03 0.73
C VAL A 122 28.36 8.43 2.07
N ASP A 123 27.91 7.79 3.13
CA ASP A 123 28.40 7.96 4.49
C ASP A 123 28.42 6.59 5.19
N ASP A 124 29.15 6.47 6.30
CA ASP A 124 29.20 5.24 7.06
C ASP A 124 28.30 5.33 8.30
N ILE A 125 27.51 4.27 8.52
CA ILE A 125 26.80 4.05 9.78
C ILE A 125 27.51 2.90 10.49
N GLY A 126 28.33 3.25 11.49
CA GLY A 126 29.27 2.30 12.08
C GLY A 126 30.30 1.82 11.05
N SER A 127 30.31 0.55 10.71
CA SER A 127 31.17 -0.05 9.69
C SER A 127 30.44 -0.34 8.38
N THR A 128 29.19 0.04 8.22
CA THR A 128 28.37 -0.29 7.07
C THR A 128 28.19 0.93 6.18
N PRO A 129 28.60 0.85 4.88
CA PRO A 129 28.34 1.93 3.94
C PRO A 129 26.84 2.16 3.76
N ALA A 130 26.40 3.39 3.96
CA ALA A 130 25.04 3.86 3.78
C ALA A 130 25.01 4.98 2.73
N ILE A 131 23.92 5.04 1.99
CA ILE A 131 23.69 6.05 0.96
C ILE A 131 22.47 6.85 1.41
N TRP A 132 22.63 8.14 1.59
CA TRP A 132 21.56 9.05 1.93
C TRP A 132 21.04 9.72 0.66
N LEU A 133 19.77 9.51 0.36
CA LEU A 133 19.09 10.04 -0.83
C LEU A 133 17.97 10.98 -0.41
N PRO A 134 17.73 12.09 -1.14
CA PRO A 134 16.55 12.93 -0.94
C PRO A 134 15.27 12.22 -1.40
N PRO A 135 14.09 12.45 -0.75
CA PRO A 135 13.95 12.99 0.60
C PRO A 135 14.09 11.85 1.63
N ASP A 136 14.93 11.94 2.60
CA ASP A 136 15.02 11.07 3.80
C ASP A 136 15.01 9.55 3.53
N ILE A 137 15.73 9.09 2.47
CA ILE A 137 15.90 7.68 2.13
C ILE A 137 17.31 7.24 2.50
N CYS A 138 17.42 6.15 3.26
CA CYS A 138 18.67 5.49 3.56
C CYS A 138 18.75 4.16 2.82
N VAL A 139 19.76 3.98 1.96
CA VAL A 139 20.05 2.72 1.28
C VAL A 139 21.32 2.11 1.86
N VAL A 140 21.28 0.81 2.16
CA VAL A 140 22.39 0.06 2.75
C VAL A 140 22.70 -1.16 1.90
N LYS A 141 23.98 -1.42 1.70
CA LYS A 141 24.48 -2.65 1.07
C LYS A 141 24.90 -3.65 2.13
N PHE A 142 24.04 -4.61 2.46
CA PHE A 142 24.34 -5.66 3.45
C PHE A 142 25.39 -6.69 2.98
N ALA A 143 25.37 -6.99 1.69
CA ALA A 143 26.27 -7.95 1.05
C ALA A 143 26.26 -7.74 -0.49
N PRO A 144 27.13 -8.39 -1.26
CA PRO A 144 27.01 -8.39 -2.72
C PRO A 144 25.59 -8.77 -3.15
N LYS A 145 24.98 -7.95 -4.00
CA LYS A 145 23.60 -8.11 -4.52
C LYS A 145 22.49 -8.09 -3.47
N LEU A 146 22.79 -7.68 -2.23
CA LEU A 146 21.82 -7.60 -1.15
C LEU A 146 21.74 -6.18 -0.60
N PHE A 147 20.59 -5.55 -0.81
CA PHE A 147 20.35 -4.17 -0.43
C PHE A 147 19.18 -4.04 0.53
N GLY A 148 19.31 -3.10 1.43
CA GLY A 148 18.23 -2.62 2.27
C GLY A 148 17.92 -1.16 1.96
N LEU A 149 16.66 -0.77 2.14
CA LEU A 149 16.17 0.58 1.98
C LEU A 149 15.24 0.92 3.14
N LEU A 150 15.37 2.12 3.69
CA LEU A 150 14.50 2.67 4.72
C LEU A 150 14.06 4.06 4.27
N THR A 151 12.76 4.35 4.34
CA THR A 151 12.17 5.67 4.08
C THR A 151 11.75 6.34 5.37
N GLU A 152 11.55 7.66 5.33
CA GLU A 152 11.39 8.49 6.53
C GLU A 152 12.60 8.33 7.47
N ALA A 153 13.78 8.06 6.89
CA ALA A 153 14.96 7.65 7.61
C ALA A 153 15.71 8.85 8.19
N ASN A 154 15.96 8.82 9.49
CA ASN A 154 16.99 9.64 10.12
C ASN A 154 18.19 8.77 10.56
N ARG A 155 19.31 9.42 10.88
CA ARG A 155 20.55 8.70 11.25
C ARG A 155 20.40 7.79 12.46
N GLN A 156 19.56 8.16 13.42
CA GLN A 156 19.34 7.37 14.63
C GLN A 156 18.53 6.10 14.34
N GLU A 157 17.47 6.22 13.53
CA GLU A 157 16.65 5.08 13.11
C GLU A 157 17.44 4.13 12.22
N ALA A 158 18.19 4.65 11.24
CA ALA A 158 19.07 3.84 10.41
C ALA A 158 20.13 3.10 11.25
N THR A 159 20.69 3.75 12.29
CA THR A 159 21.65 3.09 13.18
C THR A 159 20.99 1.97 14.00
N ARG A 160 19.78 2.19 14.53
CA ARG A 160 19.01 1.15 15.25
C ARG A 160 18.66 -0.02 14.32
N TRP A 161 18.17 0.29 13.12
CA TRP A 161 17.90 -0.72 12.13
C TRP A 161 19.10 -1.58 11.80
N LEU A 162 20.26 -0.97 11.51
CA LEU A 162 21.48 -1.71 11.18
C LEU A 162 21.98 -2.57 12.33
N ALA A 163 21.88 -2.08 13.56
CA ALA A 163 22.23 -2.86 14.74
C ALA A 163 21.34 -4.10 14.85
N ALA A 164 20.02 -3.96 14.71
CA ALA A 164 19.07 -5.07 14.72
C ALA A 164 19.27 -6.03 13.54
N ALA A 165 19.52 -5.52 12.33
CA ALA A 165 19.75 -6.31 11.13
C ALA A 165 21.04 -7.16 11.18
N THR A 166 21.98 -6.80 12.06
CA THR A 166 23.24 -7.53 12.30
C THR A 166 23.07 -8.60 13.37
N ASP A 167 22.21 -8.35 14.35
CA ASP A 167 21.84 -9.32 15.38
C ASP A 167 20.75 -10.27 14.83
N LYS A 168 21.17 -11.48 14.51
CA LYS A 168 20.31 -12.51 13.89
C LYS A 168 19.52 -13.35 14.90
N THR A 169 19.55 -13.00 16.17
CA THR A 169 19.00 -13.83 17.26
C THR A 169 17.50 -13.65 17.44
N GLU A 170 16.96 -12.48 17.13
CA GLU A 170 15.53 -12.20 17.23
C GLU A 170 14.89 -12.02 15.85
N ALA A 171 13.66 -12.54 15.71
CA ALA A 171 12.85 -12.29 14.54
C ALA A 171 12.20 -10.88 14.67
N PRO A 172 12.43 -9.98 13.71
CA PRO A 172 11.90 -8.61 13.82
C PRO A 172 10.39 -8.52 13.56
N LEU A 173 9.79 -9.59 13.03
CA LEU A 173 8.38 -9.63 12.65
C LEU A 173 7.52 -10.35 13.70
N SER A 174 6.25 -9.99 13.79
CA SER A 174 5.28 -10.74 14.58
C SER A 174 5.11 -12.18 14.06
N PRO A 175 4.64 -13.13 14.89
CA PRO A 175 4.39 -14.50 14.44
C PRO A 175 3.45 -14.61 13.24
N TYR A 176 2.47 -13.70 13.11
CA TYR A 176 1.54 -13.63 11.99
C TYR A 176 2.24 -13.27 10.68
N LEU A 177 3.09 -12.26 10.72
CA LEU A 177 3.87 -11.84 9.56
C LEU A 177 4.96 -12.84 9.20
N GLU A 178 5.66 -13.43 10.19
CA GLU A 178 6.64 -14.49 9.96
C GLU A 178 6.03 -15.71 9.25
N GLN A 179 4.83 -16.12 9.68
CA GLN A 179 4.11 -17.21 9.01
C GLN A 179 3.84 -16.87 7.55
N SER A 180 3.47 -15.62 7.24
CA SER A 180 3.18 -15.18 5.88
C SER A 180 4.44 -15.17 4.99
N VAL A 181 5.58 -14.73 5.55
CA VAL A 181 6.89 -14.75 4.87
C VAL A 181 7.36 -16.18 4.62
N SER A 182 7.25 -17.06 5.64
CA SER A 182 7.63 -18.47 5.53
C SER A 182 6.75 -19.24 4.52
N TYR A 183 5.47 -18.88 4.44
CA TYR A 183 4.54 -19.46 3.47
C TYR A 183 4.97 -19.13 2.03
N ALA A 184 5.49 -17.95 1.75
CA ALA A 184 6.00 -17.58 0.44
C ALA A 184 7.19 -18.45 -0.02
N ASP A 185 8.05 -18.89 0.91
CA ASP A 185 9.17 -19.78 0.60
C ASP A 185 8.70 -21.20 0.23
N THR A 186 7.54 -21.65 0.73
CA THR A 186 7.07 -23.03 0.61
C THR A 186 5.95 -23.22 -0.42
N ALA A 187 5.04 -22.28 -0.55
CA ALA A 187 3.83 -22.44 -1.36
C ALA A 187 3.96 -21.98 -2.81
N GLY A 188 5.07 -21.37 -3.20
CA GLY A 188 5.29 -20.88 -4.56
C GLY A 188 4.41 -19.68 -4.95
N THR A 189 3.71 -19.06 -4.00
CA THR A 189 2.95 -17.82 -4.22
C THR A 189 3.91 -16.69 -4.59
N GLN A 190 3.68 -16.02 -5.71
CA GLN A 190 4.61 -15.02 -6.21
C GLN A 190 4.58 -13.73 -5.37
N MET A 191 3.43 -13.39 -4.79
CA MET A 191 3.31 -12.19 -3.96
C MET A 191 2.34 -12.42 -2.80
N ILE A 192 2.71 -11.92 -1.62
CA ILE A 192 1.87 -11.95 -0.42
C ILE A 192 2.00 -10.60 0.28
N LEU A 193 0.88 -9.90 0.45
CA LEU A 193 0.74 -8.80 1.38
C LEU A 193 0.11 -9.35 2.66
N ALA A 194 0.62 -8.98 3.81
CA ALA A 194 0.06 -9.33 5.12
C ALA A 194 0.07 -8.11 6.04
N VAL A 195 -1.03 -7.94 6.79
CA VAL A 195 -1.16 -6.91 7.84
C VAL A 195 -1.56 -7.62 9.13
N ASP A 196 -0.76 -7.44 10.17
CA ASP A 196 -1.05 -7.92 11.52
C ASP A 196 -2.00 -6.94 12.21
N LEU A 197 -3.16 -7.43 12.62
CA LEU A 197 -4.20 -6.66 13.31
C LEU A 197 -4.46 -7.18 14.72
N ALA A 198 -3.63 -8.09 15.22
CA ALA A 198 -3.81 -8.66 16.56
C ALA A 198 -3.74 -7.56 17.63
N GLY A 199 -4.85 -7.34 18.33
CA GLY A 199 -4.97 -6.30 19.36
C GLY A 199 -5.03 -4.84 18.84
N ALA A 200 -5.03 -4.62 17.53
CA ALA A 200 -5.08 -3.27 16.96
C ALA A 200 -6.49 -2.63 17.05
N LEU A 201 -7.53 -3.45 17.10
CA LEU A 201 -8.92 -2.98 17.10
C LEU A 201 -9.47 -2.87 18.53
N ARG A 202 -10.08 -1.74 18.85
CA ARG A 202 -10.69 -1.51 20.16
C ARG A 202 -12.02 -2.27 20.30
N SER A 203 -12.18 -3.02 21.38
CA SER A 203 -13.38 -3.85 21.63
C SER A 203 -14.68 -3.06 21.76
N ASP A 204 -14.63 -1.81 22.24
CA ASP A 204 -15.78 -0.92 22.29
C ASP A 204 -16.22 -0.45 20.89
N ALA A 205 -15.27 -0.06 20.04
CA ALA A 205 -15.52 0.30 18.65
C ALA A 205 -16.07 -0.90 17.84
N ILE A 206 -15.52 -2.09 18.03
CA ILE A 206 -16.02 -3.32 17.40
C ILE A 206 -17.49 -3.55 17.77
N ARG A 207 -17.83 -3.48 19.06
CA ARG A 207 -19.23 -3.69 19.51
C ARG A 207 -20.18 -2.67 18.92
N ALA A 208 -19.80 -1.40 18.91
CA ALA A 208 -20.61 -0.34 18.30
C ALA A 208 -20.83 -0.58 16.81
N GLN A 209 -19.77 -0.98 16.09
CA GLN A 209 -19.83 -1.25 14.65
C GLN A 209 -20.67 -2.49 14.34
N VAL A 210 -20.56 -3.56 15.13
CA VAL A 210 -21.38 -4.78 14.96
C VAL A 210 -22.86 -4.45 15.22
N ALA A 211 -23.18 -3.73 16.29
CA ALA A 211 -24.55 -3.34 16.62
C ALA A 211 -25.22 -2.41 15.58
N SER A 212 -24.42 -1.61 14.85
CA SER A 212 -24.94 -0.69 13.82
C SER A 212 -24.99 -1.30 12.41
N SER A 213 -24.37 -2.47 12.20
CA SER A 213 -24.21 -3.07 10.88
C SER A 213 -25.42 -3.89 10.45
N LYS A 214 -26.20 -3.41 9.50
CA LYS A 214 -27.31 -4.16 8.88
C LYS A 214 -26.89 -5.49 8.22
N ILE A 215 -25.63 -5.59 7.80
CA ILE A 215 -25.09 -6.83 7.20
C ILE A 215 -25.02 -7.94 8.25
N LEU A 216 -24.78 -7.57 9.50
CA LEU A 216 -24.61 -8.50 10.63
C LEU A 216 -25.90 -8.80 11.38
N ASP A 217 -27.04 -8.10 11.09
CA ASP A 217 -28.34 -8.33 11.71
C ASP A 217 -28.77 -9.80 11.82
N PRO A 218 -28.47 -10.69 10.84
CA PRO A 218 -28.84 -12.11 10.93
C PRO A 218 -28.02 -12.93 11.94
N LEU A 219 -26.93 -12.35 12.51
CA LEU A 219 -25.97 -13.05 13.37
C LEU A 219 -26.17 -12.66 14.85
N ASP A 220 -25.69 -13.51 15.74
CA ASP A 220 -25.60 -13.16 17.17
C ASP A 220 -24.58 -12.04 17.40
N GLU A 221 -25.02 -10.91 17.90
CA GLU A 221 -24.21 -9.69 18.10
C GLU A 221 -23.02 -9.94 19.03
N ALA A 222 -23.23 -10.61 20.17
CA ALA A 222 -22.17 -10.82 21.16
C ALA A 222 -21.10 -11.80 20.66
N ALA A 223 -21.51 -12.89 20.02
CA ALA A 223 -20.61 -13.87 19.42
C ALA A 223 -19.83 -13.24 18.26
N THR A 224 -20.49 -12.43 17.42
CA THR A 224 -19.88 -11.73 16.29
C THR A 224 -18.86 -10.70 16.78
N ALA A 225 -19.21 -9.87 17.75
CA ALA A 225 -18.28 -8.91 18.34
C ALA A 225 -17.05 -9.59 18.97
N LYS A 226 -17.23 -10.73 19.63
CA LYS A 226 -16.13 -11.54 20.18
C LYS A 226 -15.24 -12.11 19.07
N LEU A 227 -15.82 -12.56 17.96
CA LEU A 227 -15.07 -13.07 16.82
C LEU A 227 -14.20 -11.97 16.20
N PHE A 228 -14.75 -10.77 15.97
CA PHE A 228 -14.00 -9.63 15.44
C PHE A 228 -12.94 -9.11 16.41
N ALA A 229 -13.18 -9.16 17.71
CA ALA A 229 -12.14 -8.85 18.71
C ALA A 229 -10.95 -9.84 18.66
N GLY A 230 -11.17 -11.02 18.08
CA GLY A 230 -10.15 -12.04 17.82
C GLY A 230 -9.53 -11.97 16.42
N LEU A 231 -9.73 -10.89 15.65
CA LEU A 231 -9.10 -10.71 14.34
C LEU A 231 -7.57 -10.69 14.50
N GLN A 232 -6.90 -11.59 13.80
CA GLN A 232 -5.44 -11.72 13.83
C GLN A 232 -4.78 -10.86 12.76
N GLY A 233 -5.39 -10.81 11.58
CA GLY A 233 -4.84 -10.02 10.48
C GLY A 233 -5.52 -10.29 9.15
N VAL A 234 -4.94 -9.67 8.12
CA VAL A 234 -5.40 -9.77 6.73
C VAL A 234 -4.24 -10.17 5.86
N LYS A 235 -4.47 -11.10 4.93
CA LYS A 235 -3.51 -11.52 3.90
C LYS A 235 -4.11 -11.33 2.52
N PHE A 236 -3.27 -10.89 1.60
CA PHE A 236 -3.62 -10.83 0.18
C PHE A 236 -2.53 -11.54 -0.62
N GLY A 237 -2.86 -12.73 -1.11
CA GLY A 237 -1.98 -13.53 -1.97
C GLY A 237 -2.28 -13.32 -3.44
N VAL A 238 -1.25 -13.27 -4.30
CA VAL A 238 -1.39 -13.25 -5.75
C VAL A 238 -0.58 -14.36 -6.38
N ILE A 239 -1.24 -15.12 -7.24
CA ILE A 239 -0.65 -16.17 -8.07
C ILE A 239 -0.79 -15.77 -9.52
N VAL A 240 0.32 -15.84 -10.25
CA VAL A 240 0.40 -15.50 -11.67
C VAL A 240 0.74 -16.75 -12.47
N ASN A 241 -0.24 -17.24 -13.19
CA ASN A 241 -0.11 -18.31 -14.18
C ASN A 241 -0.40 -17.75 -15.58
N ASP A 242 -1.41 -18.26 -16.27
CA ASP A 242 -1.93 -17.66 -17.51
C ASP A 242 -2.73 -16.37 -17.25
N LYS A 243 -3.21 -16.22 -16.01
CA LYS A 243 -3.96 -15.08 -15.50
C LYS A 243 -3.44 -14.68 -14.12
N LEU A 244 -3.79 -13.47 -13.70
CA LEU A 244 -3.62 -13.01 -12.35
C LEU A 244 -4.79 -13.51 -11.50
N ASN A 245 -4.52 -14.23 -10.42
CA ASN A 245 -5.52 -14.64 -9.45
C ASN A 245 -5.14 -14.09 -8.08
N GLY A 246 -6.12 -13.53 -7.39
CA GLY A 246 -5.96 -12.97 -6.06
C GLY A 246 -6.80 -13.71 -5.03
N LYS A 247 -6.31 -13.77 -3.80
CA LYS A 247 -7.04 -14.24 -2.63
C LYS A 247 -6.82 -13.28 -1.48
N LEU A 248 -7.90 -12.65 -1.05
CA LEU A 248 -7.97 -11.86 0.18
C LEU A 248 -8.49 -12.74 1.31
N GLN A 249 -7.85 -12.72 2.47
CA GLN A 249 -8.21 -13.55 3.60
C GLN A 249 -8.11 -12.76 4.90
N PHE A 250 -9.15 -12.80 5.70
CA PHE A 250 -9.23 -12.30 7.06
C PHE A 250 -9.08 -13.48 8.01
N ASP A 251 -8.09 -13.46 8.90
CA ASP A 251 -7.78 -14.54 9.82
C ASP A 251 -8.23 -14.18 11.24
N PHE A 252 -8.96 -15.08 11.87
CA PHE A 252 -9.50 -14.93 13.23
C PHE A 252 -8.90 -15.95 14.18
N ALA A 253 -8.87 -15.64 15.46
CA ALA A 253 -8.51 -16.61 16.52
C ALA A 253 -9.59 -17.67 16.73
N GLY A 254 -10.87 -17.37 16.40
CA GLY A 254 -12.03 -18.24 16.55
C GLY A 254 -12.58 -18.76 15.23
N ASP A 255 -13.59 -19.63 15.31
CA ASP A 255 -14.28 -20.18 14.15
C ASP A 255 -15.15 -19.11 13.46
N ALA A 256 -14.82 -18.79 12.22
CA ALA A 256 -15.50 -17.83 11.37
C ALA A 256 -16.65 -18.42 10.54
N SER A 257 -16.95 -19.71 10.66
CA SER A 257 -17.99 -20.39 9.87
C SER A 257 -19.37 -19.77 10.04
N SER A 258 -19.63 -19.13 11.21
CA SER A 258 -20.88 -18.37 11.45
C SER A 258 -21.10 -17.20 10.49
N LEU A 259 -20.03 -16.67 9.87
CA LEU A 259 -20.09 -15.58 8.90
C LEU A 259 -20.53 -16.05 7.50
N SER A 260 -20.71 -17.35 7.26
CA SER A 260 -20.95 -17.92 5.90
C SER A 260 -22.14 -17.29 5.18
N ALA A 261 -23.23 -16.99 5.91
CA ALA A 261 -24.43 -16.39 5.33
C ALA A 261 -24.23 -14.96 4.80
N VAL A 262 -23.26 -14.24 5.37
CA VAL A 262 -22.97 -12.82 5.08
C VAL A 262 -21.55 -12.62 4.55
N ALA A 263 -20.85 -13.70 4.21
CA ALA A 263 -19.41 -13.68 3.89
C ALA A 263 -19.04 -12.64 2.82
N LYS A 264 -19.75 -12.62 1.69
CA LYS A 264 -19.44 -11.70 0.59
C LYS A 264 -19.77 -10.23 0.93
N PRO A 265 -21.01 -9.87 1.30
CA PRO A 265 -21.33 -8.49 1.62
C PRO A 265 -20.47 -7.94 2.78
N LEU A 266 -20.14 -8.77 3.77
CA LEU A 266 -19.29 -8.39 4.88
C LEU A 266 -17.85 -8.09 4.43
N ALA A 267 -17.24 -8.99 3.67
CA ALA A 267 -15.88 -8.78 3.17
C ALA A 267 -15.78 -7.53 2.29
N LEU A 268 -16.76 -7.30 1.41
CA LEU A 268 -16.83 -6.08 0.58
C LEU A 268 -16.99 -4.82 1.44
N ALA A 269 -17.83 -4.86 2.47
CA ALA A 269 -17.99 -3.72 3.38
C ALA A 269 -16.69 -3.39 4.13
N ILE A 270 -15.95 -4.41 4.61
CA ILE A 270 -14.67 -4.21 5.31
C ILE A 270 -13.65 -3.56 4.38
N VAL A 271 -13.45 -4.09 3.16
CA VAL A 271 -12.46 -3.52 2.23
C VAL A 271 -12.87 -2.14 1.72
N SER A 272 -14.18 -1.87 1.60
CA SER A 272 -14.70 -0.55 1.25
C SER A 272 -14.42 0.47 2.36
N ALA A 273 -14.71 0.11 3.61
CA ALA A 273 -14.42 0.96 4.77
C ALA A 273 -12.93 1.23 4.95
N ALA A 274 -12.07 0.26 4.61
CA ALA A 274 -10.61 0.44 4.62
C ALA A 274 -10.07 1.23 3.40
N GLY A 275 -10.92 1.67 2.46
CA GLY A 275 -10.49 2.32 1.23
C GLY A 275 -9.71 1.40 0.26
N ALA A 276 -9.79 0.09 0.45
CA ALA A 276 -9.05 -0.92 -0.33
C ALA A 276 -9.93 -1.65 -1.36
N MET A 277 -11.12 -1.15 -1.63
CA MET A 277 -12.06 -1.78 -2.56
C MET A 277 -11.53 -1.79 -4.00
N LEU A 278 -11.66 -2.93 -4.65
CA LEU A 278 -11.40 -3.09 -6.09
C LEU A 278 -12.69 -3.51 -6.80
N PRO A 279 -12.97 -2.99 -8.00
CA PRO A 279 -14.15 -3.40 -8.78
C PRO A 279 -14.22 -4.91 -8.98
N GLU A 280 -13.06 -5.57 -9.14
CA GLU A 280 -12.94 -7.01 -9.34
C GLU A 280 -13.51 -7.82 -8.16
N PHE A 281 -13.47 -7.30 -6.94
CA PHE A 281 -13.97 -8.00 -5.75
C PHE A 281 -15.48 -8.29 -5.82
N ASN A 282 -16.23 -7.51 -6.61
CA ASN A 282 -17.66 -7.76 -6.82
C ASN A 282 -17.93 -9.11 -7.52
N ASP A 283 -16.99 -9.58 -8.35
CA ASP A 283 -17.11 -10.84 -9.08
C ASP A 283 -16.45 -12.02 -8.35
N TRP A 284 -15.69 -11.74 -7.27
CA TRP A 284 -14.97 -12.75 -6.51
C TRP A 284 -15.91 -13.63 -5.68
N LYS A 285 -15.49 -14.87 -5.47
CA LYS A 285 -16.19 -15.82 -4.58
C LYS A 285 -15.77 -15.58 -3.14
N ALA A 286 -16.74 -15.58 -2.25
CA ALA A 286 -16.51 -15.46 -0.81
C ALA A 286 -16.77 -16.80 -0.11
N GLU A 287 -15.94 -17.13 0.86
CA GLU A 287 -16.10 -18.31 1.73
C GLU A 287 -15.69 -17.96 3.15
N ALA A 288 -16.49 -18.36 4.14
CA ALA A 288 -16.13 -18.32 5.54
C ALA A 288 -16.06 -19.77 6.06
N LYS A 289 -14.85 -20.20 6.47
CA LYS A 289 -14.59 -21.57 6.88
C LYS A 289 -13.43 -21.66 7.85
N GLY A 290 -13.61 -22.46 8.91
CA GLY A 290 -12.62 -22.56 9.97
C GLY A 290 -12.34 -21.20 10.58
N THR A 291 -11.10 -20.79 10.66
CA THR A 291 -10.71 -19.51 11.25
C THR A 291 -10.59 -18.36 10.23
N SER A 292 -11.12 -18.50 9.03
CA SER A 292 -10.94 -17.47 8.00
C SER A 292 -12.20 -17.14 7.22
N LEU A 293 -12.29 -15.85 6.83
CA LEU A 293 -13.18 -15.33 5.81
C LEU A 293 -12.33 -14.95 4.61
N SER A 294 -12.65 -15.44 3.41
CA SER A 294 -11.86 -15.18 2.21
C SER A 294 -12.69 -14.74 1.01
N LEU A 295 -12.07 -13.95 0.13
CA LEU A 295 -12.52 -13.61 -1.22
C LEU A 295 -11.46 -14.08 -2.21
N GLU A 296 -11.85 -14.72 -3.31
CA GLU A 296 -10.91 -15.24 -4.31
C GLU A 296 -11.48 -15.06 -5.73
N GLY A 297 -10.62 -14.61 -6.67
CA GLY A 297 -10.98 -14.44 -8.07
C GLY A 297 -9.89 -13.88 -8.94
N GLU A 298 -10.25 -13.57 -10.20
CA GLU A 298 -9.34 -12.98 -11.17
C GLU A 298 -9.05 -11.51 -10.82
N LEU A 299 -7.80 -11.09 -11.00
CA LEU A 299 -7.31 -9.74 -10.74
C LEU A 299 -6.83 -9.10 -12.04
N THR A 300 -7.04 -7.81 -12.21
CA THR A 300 -6.46 -7.06 -13.33
C THR A 300 -5.06 -6.53 -12.98
N PRO A 301 -4.20 -6.22 -13.96
CA PRO A 301 -2.93 -5.52 -13.70
C PRO A 301 -3.12 -4.16 -13.01
N SER A 302 -4.24 -3.48 -13.26
CA SER A 302 -4.60 -2.23 -12.59
C SER A 302 -4.95 -2.46 -11.12
N GLY A 303 -5.77 -3.47 -10.82
CA GLY A 303 -6.08 -3.88 -9.45
C GLY A 303 -4.85 -4.27 -8.66
N LEU A 304 -3.93 -5.03 -9.30
CA LEU A 304 -2.66 -5.38 -8.70
C LEU A 304 -1.85 -4.13 -8.29
N ARG A 305 -1.69 -3.15 -9.19
CA ARG A 305 -0.98 -1.90 -8.88
C ARG A 305 -1.61 -1.13 -7.71
N ARG A 306 -2.94 -1.10 -7.64
CA ARG A 306 -3.67 -0.43 -6.56
C ARG A 306 -3.39 -1.05 -5.20
N ILE A 307 -3.37 -2.39 -5.12
CA ILE A 307 -3.05 -3.10 -3.88
C ILE A 307 -1.61 -2.80 -3.44
N PHE A 308 -0.65 -2.88 -4.38
CA PHE A 308 0.74 -2.59 -4.06
C PHE A 308 1.02 -1.11 -3.79
N SER A 309 0.08 -0.21 -4.14
CA SER A 309 0.19 1.20 -3.78
C SER A 309 -0.07 1.48 -2.30
N LEU A 310 -0.59 0.53 -1.54
CA LEU A 310 -0.78 0.68 -0.09
C LEU A 310 0.55 0.77 0.66
N LEU A 311 1.61 0.11 0.15
CA LEU A 311 2.99 0.33 0.59
C LEU A 311 3.75 1.01 -0.55
N SER A 312 4.28 2.19 -0.32
CA SER A 312 4.76 3.10 -1.36
C SER A 312 6.27 3.21 -1.46
N ILE A 313 7.02 2.19 -1.01
CA ILE A 313 8.48 2.20 -1.11
C ILE A 313 8.91 2.44 -2.54
N ASP A 314 9.58 3.55 -2.77
CA ASP A 314 10.28 3.78 -4.04
C ASP A 314 11.62 3.02 -4.02
N ALA A 315 11.52 1.72 -4.26
CA ALA A 315 12.69 0.86 -4.36
C ALA A 315 13.48 1.06 -5.67
N SER A 316 13.01 1.89 -6.59
CA SER A 316 13.68 2.22 -7.87
C SER A 316 15.06 2.85 -7.68
N VAL A 317 15.30 3.45 -6.51
CA VAL A 317 16.59 4.07 -6.16
C VAL A 317 17.79 3.12 -6.18
N VAL A 318 17.59 1.82 -6.11
CA VAL A 318 18.69 0.82 -6.14
C VAL A 318 19.00 0.31 -7.56
N HIS A 319 18.39 0.88 -8.58
CA HIS A 319 18.59 0.44 -9.96
C HIS A 319 19.92 0.92 -10.56
N ASP A 320 20.68 0.00 -11.16
CA ASP A 320 21.85 0.30 -11.99
C ASP A 320 21.44 0.35 -13.47
N ASP A 321 21.57 1.53 -14.11
CA ASP A 321 21.40 1.68 -15.56
C ASP A 321 22.62 1.16 -16.36
N ALA A 322 23.51 0.37 -15.75
CA ALA A 322 24.53 -0.32 -16.52
C ALA A 322 23.83 -1.20 -17.57
N PRO A 323 24.18 -1.12 -18.85
CA PRO A 323 23.61 -1.98 -19.86
C PRO A 323 23.81 -3.43 -19.42
N ALA A 324 22.73 -4.22 -19.43
CA ALA A 324 22.81 -5.65 -19.17
C ALA A 324 23.99 -6.21 -19.95
N PRO A 325 24.82 -7.11 -19.37
CA PRO A 325 25.89 -7.73 -20.10
C PRO A 325 25.27 -8.48 -21.27
N GLN A 326 25.25 -7.85 -22.43
CA GLN A 326 24.96 -8.51 -23.69
C GLN A 326 26.03 -9.56 -23.84
N ALA A 327 25.62 -10.81 -23.99
CA ALA A 327 26.50 -11.87 -24.43
C ALA A 327 27.30 -11.32 -25.64
N ALA A 328 28.62 -11.35 -25.52
CA ALA A 328 29.56 -10.65 -26.37
C ALA A 328 29.30 -10.88 -27.86
N ALA A 329 28.59 -9.95 -28.49
CA ALA A 329 28.72 -9.65 -29.90
C ALA A 329 29.80 -8.55 -30.03
N PRO A 330 30.66 -8.55 -31.02
CA PRO A 330 31.76 -7.60 -31.13
C PRO A 330 31.23 -6.16 -31.18
N ALA A 331 31.67 -5.36 -30.24
CA ALA A 331 31.24 -3.98 -30.03
C ALA A 331 31.51 -3.14 -31.28
N ALA A 332 30.46 -2.77 -31.99
CA ALA A 332 30.46 -1.56 -32.76
C ALA A 332 30.59 -0.38 -31.77
N LYS A 333 31.61 0.46 -31.94
CA LYS A 333 31.88 1.64 -31.14
C LYS A 333 30.76 2.66 -31.39
N THR A 334 29.67 2.54 -30.66
CA THR A 334 28.65 3.61 -30.59
C THR A 334 29.23 4.73 -29.70
N PRO A 335 29.27 5.98 -30.16
CA PRO A 335 29.74 7.08 -29.34
C PRO A 335 28.88 7.17 -28.05
N PRO A 336 29.43 7.62 -26.91
CA PRO A 336 28.65 7.79 -25.70
C PRO A 336 27.44 8.68 -25.97
N PRO A 337 26.25 8.42 -25.36
CA PRO A 337 25.07 9.19 -25.60
C PRO A 337 25.32 10.66 -25.22
N THR A 338 24.80 11.58 -26.01
CA THR A 338 24.93 13.01 -25.78
C THR A 338 24.09 13.40 -24.54
N GLU A 339 24.45 14.52 -23.92
CA GLU A 339 23.71 15.07 -22.76
C GLU A 339 22.23 15.31 -23.10
N GLU A 340 21.96 15.70 -24.35
CA GLU A 340 20.60 15.92 -24.89
C GLU A 340 19.82 14.60 -25.05
N GLU A 341 20.48 13.53 -25.51
CA GLU A 341 19.87 12.19 -25.59
C GLU A 341 19.55 11.62 -24.20
N LEU A 342 20.42 11.86 -23.23
CA LEU A 342 20.18 11.47 -21.83
C LEU A 342 18.99 12.24 -21.24
N ALA A 343 18.92 13.55 -21.49
CA ALA A 343 17.81 14.39 -21.03
C ALA A 343 16.48 13.97 -21.69
N ALA A 344 16.47 13.72 -22.99
CA ALA A 344 15.29 13.28 -23.72
C ALA A 344 14.77 11.91 -23.17
N LYS A 345 15.68 10.96 -22.93
CA LYS A 345 15.33 9.64 -22.42
C LYS A 345 14.83 9.70 -20.97
N ALA A 346 15.47 10.49 -20.12
CA ALA A 346 15.03 10.70 -18.74
C ALA A 346 13.67 11.40 -18.67
N SER A 347 13.47 12.44 -19.48
CA SER A 347 12.20 13.16 -19.57
C SER A 347 11.06 12.28 -20.07
N LEU A 348 11.31 11.44 -21.08
CA LEU A 348 10.31 10.50 -21.58
C LEU A 348 9.87 9.49 -20.50
N ARG A 349 10.83 8.97 -19.72
CA ARG A 349 10.49 8.05 -18.60
C ARG A 349 9.68 8.75 -17.54
N TYR A 350 10.11 9.92 -17.10
CA TYR A 350 9.42 10.72 -16.09
C TYR A 350 7.98 11.05 -16.53
N PHE A 351 7.81 11.52 -17.78
CA PHE A 351 6.49 11.83 -18.32
C PHE A 351 5.58 10.61 -18.33
N LYS A 352 6.09 9.46 -18.82
CA LYS A 352 5.30 8.21 -18.86
C LYS A 352 4.87 7.74 -17.47
N ALA A 353 5.71 7.92 -16.44
CA ALA A 353 5.35 7.61 -15.08
C ALA A 353 4.24 8.53 -14.56
N VAL A 354 4.37 9.84 -14.74
CA VAL A 354 3.33 10.82 -14.34
C VAL A 354 2.02 10.59 -15.10
N ASP A 355 2.08 10.43 -16.43
CA ASP A 355 0.92 10.19 -17.28
C ASP A 355 0.14 8.93 -16.88
N LYS A 356 0.83 7.89 -16.46
CA LYS A 356 0.21 6.66 -15.96
C LYS A 356 -0.62 6.89 -14.70
N TYR A 357 -0.15 7.69 -13.74
CA TYR A 357 -0.94 8.03 -12.56
C TYR A 357 -2.14 8.90 -12.90
N ILE A 358 -2.01 9.79 -13.89
CA ILE A 358 -3.14 10.58 -14.41
C ILE A 358 -4.17 9.65 -15.09
N GLU A 359 -3.73 8.65 -15.87
CA GLU A 359 -4.63 7.66 -16.45
C GLU A 359 -5.32 6.80 -15.37
N ASP A 360 -4.57 6.34 -14.36
CA ASP A 360 -5.13 5.57 -13.26
C ASP A 360 -6.14 6.40 -12.43
N SER A 361 -5.96 7.72 -12.34
CA SER A 361 -6.91 8.63 -11.68
C SER A 361 -8.26 8.76 -12.42
N LYS A 362 -8.34 8.48 -13.71
CA LYS A 362 -9.62 8.47 -14.47
C LYS A 362 -10.59 7.40 -13.98
N ASN A 363 -10.06 6.33 -13.40
CA ASN A 363 -10.86 5.22 -12.88
C ASN A 363 -11.41 5.46 -11.47
N LEU A 364 -11.10 6.61 -10.85
CA LEU A 364 -11.61 7.00 -9.52
C LEU A 364 -13.13 7.22 -9.51
N ASN A 365 -13.74 7.53 -10.67
CA ASN A 365 -15.20 7.60 -10.82
C ASN A 365 -15.92 6.26 -10.55
N ARG A 366 -15.16 5.17 -10.38
CA ARG A 366 -15.64 3.83 -10.01
C ARG A 366 -15.31 3.48 -8.56
N ALA A 367 -14.76 4.41 -7.78
CA ALA A 367 -14.53 4.20 -6.37
C ALA A 367 -15.88 4.14 -5.65
N ASP A 368 -16.11 3.08 -4.87
CA ASP A 368 -17.34 2.88 -4.10
C ASP A 368 -17.38 3.78 -2.85
N SER A 369 -16.26 4.44 -2.53
CA SER A 369 -16.17 5.43 -1.44
C SER A 369 -15.22 6.58 -1.78
N ILE A 370 -15.52 7.75 -1.21
CA ILE A 370 -14.71 8.96 -1.32
C ILE A 370 -13.34 8.74 -0.68
N GLN A 371 -13.27 8.05 0.46
CA GLN A 371 -12.05 7.69 1.19
C GLN A 371 -11.09 6.87 0.33
N GLN A 372 -11.62 5.90 -0.40
CA GLN A 372 -10.84 5.08 -1.32
C GLN A 372 -10.17 5.90 -2.42
N ALA A 373 -10.93 6.82 -3.03
CA ALA A 373 -10.41 7.71 -4.05
C ALA A 373 -9.31 8.63 -3.49
N ALA A 374 -9.53 9.18 -2.29
CA ALA A 374 -8.57 10.04 -1.60
C ALA A 374 -7.26 9.30 -1.30
N LEU A 375 -7.32 8.09 -0.74
CA LEU A 375 -6.14 7.29 -0.43
C LEU A 375 -5.28 7.00 -1.68
N TRP A 376 -5.92 6.68 -2.80
CA TRP A 376 -5.18 6.42 -4.05
C TRP A 376 -4.53 7.68 -4.62
N LEU A 377 -5.24 8.81 -4.62
CA LEU A 377 -4.68 10.07 -5.11
C LEU A 377 -3.50 10.54 -4.26
N GLU A 378 -3.57 10.42 -2.93
CA GLU A 378 -2.46 10.75 -2.05
C GLU A 378 -1.24 9.86 -2.33
N ASN A 379 -1.45 8.56 -2.51
CA ASN A 379 -0.38 7.64 -2.86
C ASN A 379 0.23 7.96 -4.25
N PHE A 380 -0.58 8.34 -5.24
CA PHE A 380 -0.08 8.76 -6.54
C PHE A 380 0.72 10.07 -6.45
N ALA A 381 0.24 11.05 -5.68
CA ALA A 381 0.94 12.31 -5.45
C ALA A 381 2.34 12.05 -4.85
N ARG A 382 2.43 11.27 -3.78
CA ARG A 382 3.68 10.90 -3.12
C ARG A 382 4.66 10.21 -4.07
N ARG A 383 4.17 9.30 -4.92
CA ARG A 383 4.99 8.61 -5.90
C ARG A 383 5.52 9.54 -6.98
N ILE A 384 4.73 10.49 -7.46
CA ILE A 384 5.18 11.51 -8.42
C ILE A 384 6.28 12.38 -7.80
N ASP A 385 6.15 12.77 -6.53
CA ASP A 385 7.16 13.56 -5.84
C ASP A 385 8.51 12.84 -5.72
N ASN A 386 8.47 11.51 -5.59
CA ASN A 386 9.63 10.63 -5.44
C ASN A 386 10.25 10.17 -6.78
N LEU A 387 9.68 10.55 -7.94
CA LEU A 387 10.25 10.17 -9.23
C LEU A 387 11.67 10.73 -9.42
N PRO A 388 12.60 9.96 -10.03
CA PRO A 388 13.96 10.43 -10.31
C PRO A 388 13.96 11.68 -11.17
N LYS A 389 14.62 12.76 -10.70
CA LYS A 389 14.62 14.08 -11.34
C LYS A 389 15.92 14.41 -12.12
N ARG A 390 16.94 13.51 -12.05
CA ARG A 390 18.23 13.74 -12.71
C ARG A 390 18.08 13.67 -14.23
N ASN A 391 18.64 14.66 -14.91
CA ASN A 391 18.55 14.85 -16.38
C ASN A 391 17.12 15.00 -16.93
N VAL A 392 16.11 15.16 -16.05
CA VAL A 392 14.74 15.43 -16.47
C VAL A 392 14.60 16.90 -16.82
N ASP A 393 13.82 17.21 -17.85
CA ASP A 393 13.47 18.58 -18.23
C ASP A 393 12.91 19.34 -17.04
N PRO A 394 13.45 20.53 -16.71
CA PRO A 394 12.98 21.33 -15.58
C PRO A 394 11.48 21.70 -15.64
N ASP A 395 10.94 21.90 -16.83
CA ASP A 395 9.52 22.22 -16.97
C ASP A 395 8.65 20.99 -16.75
N LEU A 396 9.17 19.81 -17.07
CA LEU A 396 8.49 18.56 -16.77
C LEU A 396 8.52 18.23 -15.27
N ILE A 397 9.59 18.57 -14.55
CA ILE A 397 9.64 18.46 -13.07
C ILE A 397 8.58 19.38 -12.44
N LYS A 398 8.42 20.61 -12.93
CA LYS A 398 7.36 21.51 -12.48
C LYS A 398 5.97 20.96 -12.78
N PHE A 399 5.82 20.33 -13.94
CA PHE A 399 4.55 19.68 -14.30
C PHE A 399 4.25 18.51 -13.35
N GLY A 400 5.22 17.66 -13.02
CA GLY A 400 5.03 16.59 -12.03
C GLY A 400 4.62 17.13 -10.65
N ALA A 401 5.28 18.20 -10.18
CA ALA A 401 4.90 18.88 -8.94
C ALA A 401 3.48 19.45 -9.00
N TYR A 402 3.08 20.05 -10.13
CA TYR A 402 1.71 20.51 -10.35
C TYR A 402 0.70 19.35 -10.27
N VAL A 403 0.99 18.21 -10.90
CA VAL A 403 0.13 17.01 -10.85
C VAL A 403 -0.03 16.51 -9.40
N SER A 404 1.06 16.39 -8.66
CA SER A 404 1.04 15.91 -7.28
C SER A 404 0.23 16.85 -6.36
N GLN A 405 0.41 18.17 -6.51
CA GLN A 405 -0.38 19.19 -5.79
C GLN A 405 -1.87 19.13 -6.17
N THR A 406 -2.16 18.94 -7.46
CA THR A 406 -3.54 18.78 -7.93
C THR A 406 -4.22 17.57 -7.30
N PHE A 407 -3.53 16.43 -7.21
CA PHE A 407 -4.07 15.25 -6.56
C PHE A 407 -4.34 15.50 -5.07
N ARG A 408 -3.42 16.16 -4.33
CA ARG A 408 -3.64 16.53 -2.93
C ARG A 408 -4.80 17.49 -2.75
N TYR A 409 -4.94 18.47 -3.63
CA TYR A 409 -6.10 19.36 -3.59
C TYR A 409 -7.42 18.60 -3.73
N VAL A 410 -7.50 17.61 -4.62
CA VAL A 410 -8.69 16.75 -4.76
C VAL A 410 -8.89 15.86 -3.52
N VAL A 411 -7.81 15.40 -2.89
CA VAL A 411 -7.86 14.66 -1.62
C VAL A 411 -8.46 15.53 -0.50
N ASP A 412 -8.02 16.77 -0.37
CA ASP A 412 -8.54 17.71 0.63
C ASP A 412 -10.04 17.99 0.41
N GLN A 413 -10.49 18.14 -0.86
CA GLN A 413 -11.90 18.23 -1.19
C GLN A 413 -12.67 16.95 -0.80
N ALA A 414 -12.09 15.78 -1.03
CA ALA A 414 -12.71 14.51 -0.69
C ALA A 414 -12.91 14.34 0.83
N TYR A 415 -11.94 14.72 1.65
CA TYR A 415 -12.09 14.73 3.12
C TYR A 415 -13.11 15.78 3.58
N GLY A 416 -13.13 16.97 2.97
CA GLY A 416 -14.15 17.99 3.26
C GLY A 416 -15.57 17.51 2.97
N ILE A 417 -15.77 16.73 1.89
CA ILE A 417 -17.04 16.08 1.58
C ILE A 417 -17.42 15.08 2.67
N GLU A 418 -16.47 14.26 3.10
CA GLU A 418 -16.71 13.24 4.12
C GLU A 418 -17.08 13.85 5.47
N ASP A 419 -16.34 14.85 5.93
CA ASP A 419 -16.63 15.58 7.17
C ASP A 419 -18.01 16.20 7.13
N THR A 420 -18.38 16.78 5.97
CA THR A 420 -19.71 17.35 5.78
C THR A 420 -20.82 16.29 5.83
N LEU A 421 -20.61 15.15 5.14
CA LEU A 421 -21.55 14.03 5.17
C LEU A 421 -21.70 13.42 6.57
N ALA A 422 -20.59 13.27 7.32
CA ALA A 422 -20.62 12.82 8.70
C ALA A 422 -21.44 13.77 9.59
N SER A 423 -21.25 15.08 9.41
CA SER A 423 -22.03 16.10 10.14
C SER A 423 -23.52 16.08 9.82
N MET A 424 -23.91 15.62 8.62
CA MET A 424 -25.30 15.44 8.21
C MET A 424 -25.95 14.19 8.85
N GLN A 425 -25.15 13.18 9.20
CA GLN A 425 -25.64 11.94 9.83
C GLN A 425 -25.81 12.08 11.35
N GLU A 426 -25.17 13.05 11.97
CA GLU A 426 -25.38 13.33 13.39
C GLU A 426 -26.75 13.98 13.60
N PRO A 427 -27.66 13.40 14.39
CA PRO A 427 -28.98 13.97 14.65
C PRO A 427 -28.86 15.15 15.61
N GLN A 428 -28.30 16.25 15.16
CA GLN A 428 -28.30 17.53 15.88
C GLN A 428 -29.57 18.33 15.52
N GLN A 429 -30.71 17.82 15.92
CA GLN A 429 -31.90 18.66 15.91
C GLN A 429 -31.72 19.72 17.01
N PRO A 430 -31.80 21.02 16.69
CA PRO A 430 -31.77 22.04 17.72
C PRO A 430 -33.01 21.85 18.61
N VAL A 431 -32.78 21.46 19.85
CA VAL A 431 -33.81 21.19 20.83
C VAL A 431 -33.92 22.41 21.75
N THR A 432 -35.07 23.05 21.72
CA THR A 432 -35.39 24.08 22.70
C THR A 432 -36.19 23.46 23.83
N TYR A 433 -35.69 23.55 25.05
CA TYR A 433 -36.36 23.05 26.23
C TYR A 433 -37.21 24.19 26.82
N GLN A 434 -38.51 23.97 26.89
CA GLN A 434 -39.42 24.87 27.63
C GLN A 434 -39.79 24.24 28.96
N GLU A 435 -39.56 24.99 30.03
CA GLU A 435 -40.00 24.59 31.38
C GLU A 435 -41.52 24.68 31.46
N ALA A 436 -42.16 23.57 31.81
CA ALA A 436 -43.57 23.51 32.10
C ALA A 436 -43.78 22.87 33.48
N TYR A 437 -44.82 23.22 34.13
CA TYR A 437 -45.13 22.69 35.46
C TYR A 437 -46.39 21.85 35.39
N VAL A 438 -46.31 20.60 35.85
CA VAL A 438 -47.43 19.69 35.95
C VAL A 438 -47.79 19.42 37.43
N PRO A 439 -49.06 19.36 37.79
CA PRO A 439 -49.45 18.98 39.14
C PRO A 439 -49.13 17.51 39.36
N THR A 440 -48.30 17.23 40.38
CA THR A 440 -47.85 15.87 40.69
C THR A 440 -48.70 15.17 41.75
N PHE A 441 -49.16 15.89 42.74
CA PHE A 441 -50.09 15.36 43.75
C PHE A 441 -50.71 16.47 44.62
N TYR A 442 -51.67 16.10 45.42
CA TYR A 442 -52.29 16.97 46.39
C TYR A 442 -51.77 16.59 47.78
N THR A 443 -51.30 17.57 48.55
CA THR A 443 -50.95 17.37 49.95
C THR A 443 -52.01 18.05 50.84
N MET A 444 -52.39 17.37 51.92
CA MET A 444 -53.27 17.96 52.97
C MET A 444 -52.38 18.67 53.99
N ASN A 445 -52.63 19.98 54.19
CA ASN A 445 -51.95 20.71 55.24
C ASN A 445 -52.75 20.57 56.59
N TYR A 446 -52.09 20.85 57.68
CA TYR A 446 -52.61 20.81 59.06
C TYR A 446 -53.89 21.64 59.26
N GLY A 447 -54.37 22.44 58.28
CA GLY A 447 -55.59 23.21 58.27
C GLY A 447 -56.68 22.70 57.32
N GLY A 448 -56.55 21.50 56.72
CA GLY A 448 -57.58 20.90 55.89
C GLY A 448 -57.62 21.41 54.45
N TYR A 449 -56.65 22.20 54.02
CA TYR A 449 -56.56 22.70 52.64
C TYR A 449 -55.66 21.80 51.75
N PHE A 450 -56.16 21.47 50.56
CA PHE A 450 -55.36 20.76 49.54
C PHE A 450 -54.50 21.76 48.79
N MET A 451 -53.16 21.57 48.84
CA MET A 451 -52.24 22.33 48.04
C MET A 451 -51.77 21.46 46.88
N ARG A 452 -51.80 21.99 45.65
CA ARG A 452 -51.18 21.35 44.47
C ARG A 452 -49.71 21.57 44.52
N GLN A 453 -48.94 20.49 44.48
CA GLN A 453 -47.54 20.57 44.20
C GLN A 453 -47.32 20.42 42.70
N TYR A 454 -46.45 21.25 42.14
CA TYR A 454 -46.07 21.25 40.72
C TYR A 454 -44.62 20.82 40.61
N ALA A 455 -44.34 19.87 39.71
CA ALA A 455 -42.99 19.54 39.35
C ALA A 455 -42.65 20.11 37.96
N PRO A 456 -41.47 20.70 37.80
CA PRO A 456 -41.04 21.13 36.48
C PRO A 456 -40.83 19.92 35.58
N TYR A 457 -41.31 20.00 34.36
CA TYR A 457 -40.90 19.09 33.28
C TYR A 457 -40.51 19.92 32.08
N TYR A 458 -39.60 19.37 31.27
CA TYR A 458 -39.04 20.06 30.11
C TYR A 458 -39.70 19.53 28.84
N ASN A 459 -40.39 20.39 28.11
CA ASN A 459 -40.88 20.08 26.76
C ASN A 459 -39.79 20.33 25.75
N ALA A 460 -39.40 19.30 25.02
CA ALA A 460 -38.47 19.43 23.91
C ALA A 460 -39.22 19.82 22.64
N THR A 461 -38.92 20.99 22.08
CA THR A 461 -39.42 21.40 20.76
C THR A 461 -38.28 21.33 19.73
N TYR A 462 -38.55 20.71 18.58
CA TYR A 462 -37.60 20.52 17.52
C TYR A 462 -37.81 21.58 16.43
N ASP A 463 -36.73 22.27 16.02
CA ASP A 463 -36.76 23.21 14.90
C ASP A 463 -36.42 22.50 13.61
N ASN A 464 -37.41 21.88 13.00
CA ASN A 464 -37.26 21.18 11.73
C ASN A 464 -36.87 22.12 10.57
N ASN A 465 -37.16 23.40 10.62
CA ASN A 465 -36.82 24.33 9.55
C ASN A 465 -35.32 24.65 9.56
N ALA A 466 -34.73 24.92 10.72
CA ALA A 466 -33.30 25.15 10.84
C ALA A 466 -32.49 23.91 10.45
N TYR A 467 -32.95 22.73 10.84
CA TYR A 467 -32.36 21.46 10.48
C TYR A 467 -32.37 21.22 8.95
N ASN A 468 -33.52 21.40 8.30
CA ASN A 468 -33.67 21.25 6.86
C ASN A 468 -32.83 22.25 6.08
N GLN A 469 -32.73 23.50 6.57
CA GLN A 469 -31.86 24.52 5.94
C GLN A 469 -30.36 24.15 6.05
N LYS A 470 -29.95 23.57 7.21
CA LYS A 470 -28.57 23.06 7.37
C LYS A 470 -28.31 21.92 6.40
N LEU A 471 -29.20 20.93 6.33
CA LEU A 471 -29.05 19.78 5.41
C LEU A 471 -28.94 20.24 3.94
N GLN A 472 -29.73 21.24 3.54
CA GLN A 472 -29.69 21.78 2.19
C GLN A 472 -28.35 22.48 1.90
N LYS A 473 -27.86 23.32 2.84
CA LYS A 473 -26.54 23.96 2.72
C LYS A 473 -25.40 22.95 2.62
N ASP A 474 -25.43 21.93 3.47
CA ASP A 474 -24.40 20.90 3.50
C ASP A 474 -24.44 20.07 2.20
N SER A 475 -25.63 19.74 1.69
CA SER A 475 -25.81 19.07 0.40
C SER A 475 -25.28 19.92 -0.77
N ASP A 476 -25.56 21.22 -0.79
CA ASP A 476 -25.06 22.15 -1.82
C ASP A 476 -23.54 22.27 -1.75
N ALA A 477 -22.96 22.28 -0.55
CA ALA A 477 -21.52 22.30 -0.34
C ALA A 477 -20.84 21.03 -0.88
N VAL A 478 -21.39 19.85 -0.57
CA VAL A 478 -20.90 18.56 -1.08
C VAL A 478 -20.94 18.53 -2.61
N TYR A 479 -22.06 18.95 -3.20
CA TYR A 479 -22.20 18.99 -4.66
C TYR A 479 -21.18 19.93 -5.32
N LYS A 480 -20.94 21.10 -4.73
CA LYS A 480 -19.94 22.06 -5.21
C LYS A 480 -18.53 21.48 -5.14
N MET A 481 -18.14 20.89 -4.01
CA MET A 481 -16.83 20.23 -3.85
C MET A 481 -16.62 19.10 -4.88
N GLN A 482 -17.65 18.29 -5.13
CA GLN A 482 -17.58 17.23 -6.15
C GLN A 482 -17.38 17.80 -7.57
N GLN A 483 -18.08 18.88 -7.92
CA GLN A 483 -17.91 19.55 -9.22
C GLN A 483 -16.51 20.15 -9.36
N GLU A 484 -15.99 20.80 -8.32
CA GLU A 484 -14.65 21.37 -8.32
C GLU A 484 -13.57 20.30 -8.49
N ALA A 485 -13.67 19.18 -7.78
CA ALA A 485 -12.76 18.06 -7.93
C ALA A 485 -12.77 17.46 -9.35
N GLN A 486 -13.95 17.28 -9.94
CA GLN A 486 -14.10 16.78 -11.32
C GLN A 486 -13.54 17.75 -12.35
N SER A 487 -13.82 19.04 -12.21
CA SER A 487 -13.31 20.06 -13.13
C SER A 487 -11.79 20.17 -13.06
N THR A 488 -11.22 20.08 -11.88
CA THR A 488 -9.77 20.11 -11.63
C THR A 488 -9.07 18.93 -12.30
N LEU A 489 -9.61 17.72 -12.18
CA LEU A 489 -9.06 16.53 -12.85
C LEU A 489 -9.21 16.62 -14.39
N ALA A 490 -10.30 17.18 -14.90
CA ALA A 490 -10.48 17.41 -16.34
C ALA A 490 -9.47 18.44 -16.90
N GLU A 491 -9.21 19.52 -16.16
CA GLU A 491 -8.20 20.52 -16.52
C GLU A 491 -6.80 19.90 -16.52
N LEU A 492 -6.48 19.09 -15.53
CA LEU A 492 -5.22 18.34 -15.46
C LEU A 492 -4.99 17.50 -16.72
N GLN A 493 -6.01 16.78 -17.20
CA GLN A 493 -5.93 15.99 -18.42
C GLN A 493 -5.64 16.84 -19.66
N LYS A 494 -6.28 18.01 -19.78
CA LYS A 494 -6.04 18.96 -20.87
C LYS A 494 -4.60 19.48 -20.84
N ASN A 495 -4.11 19.84 -19.66
CA ASN A 495 -2.73 20.30 -19.46
C ASN A 495 -1.72 19.21 -19.81
N THR A 496 -1.99 17.97 -19.46
CA THR A 496 -1.15 16.80 -19.80
C THR A 496 -0.97 16.67 -21.33
N GLN A 497 -2.05 16.81 -22.09
CA GLN A 497 -1.97 16.75 -23.57
C GLN A 497 -1.11 17.87 -24.15
N THR A 498 -1.19 19.07 -23.56
CA THR A 498 -0.38 20.21 -23.98
C THR A 498 1.10 19.97 -23.69
N VAL A 499 1.44 19.47 -22.50
CA VAL A 499 2.81 19.11 -22.11
C VAL A 499 3.35 18.02 -23.01
N ARG A 500 2.57 16.97 -23.29
CA ARG A 500 2.94 15.89 -24.21
C ARG A 500 3.31 16.42 -25.58
N LYS A 501 2.48 17.31 -26.15
CA LYS A 501 2.75 17.93 -27.45
C LYS A 501 4.06 18.72 -27.44
N ASN A 502 4.25 19.59 -26.44
CA ASN A 502 5.45 20.42 -26.32
C ASN A 502 6.74 19.59 -26.21
N LEU A 503 6.70 18.51 -25.39
CA LEU A 503 7.84 17.62 -25.23
C LEU A 503 8.13 16.79 -26.50
N THR A 504 7.08 16.34 -27.20
CA THR A 504 7.20 15.66 -28.49
C THR A 504 7.86 16.55 -29.54
N GLU A 505 7.46 17.83 -29.59
CA GLU A 505 8.09 18.81 -30.49
C GLU A 505 9.53 19.13 -30.11
N LYS A 506 9.83 19.26 -28.81
CA LYS A 506 11.16 19.59 -28.28
C LYS A 506 12.17 18.48 -28.51
N TYR A 507 11.82 17.26 -28.16
CA TYR A 507 12.74 16.11 -28.18
C TYR A 507 12.59 15.22 -29.43
N LYS A 508 11.58 15.46 -30.26
CA LYS A 508 11.24 14.63 -31.45
C LYS A 508 11.06 13.16 -31.13
N LEU A 509 10.60 12.87 -29.91
CA LEU A 509 10.25 11.54 -29.40
C LEU A 509 8.75 11.48 -29.14
N ASN A 510 8.16 10.30 -29.17
CA ASN A 510 6.76 10.10 -28.84
C ASN A 510 6.56 10.01 -27.32
N PHE A 511 6.11 11.11 -26.71
CA PHE A 511 5.80 11.26 -25.31
C PHE A 511 4.39 10.78 -24.97
#